data_6c9d509bfba04b9877d18eef6186990e
#
_entry.id   6c9d509bfba04b9877d18eef6186990e
#
_cell.length_a   1.000
_cell.length_b   1.000
_cell.length_c   1.000
_cell.angle_alpha   90.00
_cell.angle_beta   90.00
_cell.angle_gamma   90.00
#
_symmetry.space_group_name_H-M   'P 1'
#
loop_
_entity.id
_entity.type
_entity.pdbx_description
1 polymer ?
#
loop_
_entity_poly.entity_id
_entity_poly.type
_entity_poly.pdbx_seq_one_letter_code
_entity_poly.pdbx_strand_id
1 'polypeptide(L)'
;LEVYETLRSNGCTKDITVAEAQTFIYACRAIGPQSAKIFSVKNEVALAAIPATRTMEVIELLSEAYPQFTPANSVMETSLNNFGAIFHPAPTLLNSGHIERGQTFEYYIEGITPSIGQMLEKLDSERMHVAMALGVKTISARKWLEESYGAKGDTLYEAIQNNSAYKGLTAPKGLNTRYIYEDVPCSLVPIASIAEELGIETPAIDTIIRLANIITGENFIEKGRTVEKLGLKGLSASQIIEFAQTGDLVAATHRNVGVVAL
;
A
#
# COMPACT_ATOMS: atom_id res chain seq x y z
N LEU A 1 -7.24 -3.24 8.16
CA LEU A 1 -7.41 -2.87 9.58
C LEU A 1 -8.53 -1.85 9.80
N GLU A 2 -8.61 -0.74 9.04
CA GLU A 2 -9.60 0.33 9.27
C GLU A 2 -11.05 -0.17 9.30
N VAL A 3 -11.45 -1.03 8.34
CA VAL A 3 -12.80 -1.60 8.32
C VAL A 3 -13.04 -2.47 9.55
N TYR A 4 -12.06 -3.29 9.93
CA TYR A 4 -12.15 -4.15 11.10
C TYR A 4 -12.28 -3.32 12.38
N GLU A 5 -11.44 -2.30 12.57
CA GLU A 5 -11.49 -1.40 13.72
C GLU A 5 -12.80 -0.61 13.77
N THR A 6 -13.29 -0.14 12.63
CA THR A 6 -14.57 0.56 12.57
C THR A 6 -15.74 -0.34 13.00
N LEU A 7 -15.77 -1.59 12.56
CA LEU A 7 -16.79 -2.55 13.00
C LEU A 7 -16.71 -2.81 14.49
N ARG A 8 -15.52 -3.04 15.02
CA ARG A 8 -15.27 -3.32 16.44
C ARG A 8 -15.67 -2.13 17.32
N SER A 9 -15.20 -0.92 17.00
CA SER A 9 -15.45 0.29 17.77
C SER A 9 -16.93 0.73 17.76
N ASN A 10 -17.68 0.33 16.73
CA ASN A 10 -19.13 0.53 16.66
C ASN A 10 -19.95 -0.64 17.24
N GLY A 11 -19.33 -1.52 18.01
CA GLY A 11 -20.02 -2.57 18.77
C GLY A 11 -20.54 -3.72 17.91
N CYS A 12 -19.95 -3.99 16.75
CA CYS A 12 -20.29 -5.16 15.97
C CYS A 12 -19.88 -6.43 16.71
N THR A 13 -20.85 -7.23 17.12
CA THR A 13 -20.66 -8.52 17.82
C THR A 13 -20.82 -9.72 16.90
N LYS A 14 -21.11 -9.51 15.60
CA LYS A 14 -21.23 -10.58 14.64
C LYS A 14 -19.86 -11.17 14.31
N ASP A 15 -19.83 -12.47 14.05
CA ASP A 15 -18.66 -13.15 13.51
C ASP A 15 -18.47 -12.75 12.03
N ILE A 16 -17.65 -11.71 11.80
CA ILE A 16 -17.36 -11.15 10.48
C ILE A 16 -15.87 -11.33 10.18
N THR A 17 -15.59 -11.90 9.01
CA THR A 17 -14.23 -11.95 8.47
C THR A 17 -14.00 -10.74 7.57
N VAL A 18 -12.97 -9.96 7.85
CA VAL A 18 -12.50 -8.88 6.98
C VAL A 18 -11.26 -9.37 6.26
N ALA A 19 -11.24 -9.31 4.94
CA ALA A 19 -10.08 -9.70 4.16
C ALA A 19 -9.57 -8.55 3.30
N GLU A 20 -8.27 -8.53 3.06
CA GLU A 20 -7.57 -7.55 2.24
C GLU A 20 -6.73 -8.24 1.18
N ALA A 21 -6.90 -7.84 -0.07
CA ALA A 21 -6.01 -8.20 -1.16
C ALA A 21 -4.94 -7.13 -1.34
N GLN A 22 -3.71 -7.54 -1.59
CA GLN A 22 -2.55 -6.66 -1.82
C GLN A 22 -2.83 -5.61 -2.90
N THR A 23 -3.55 -5.99 -3.95
CA THR A 23 -3.88 -5.14 -5.09
C THR A 23 -5.05 -5.73 -5.86
N PHE A 24 -5.52 -5.03 -6.89
CA PHE A 24 -6.49 -5.60 -7.84
C PHE A 24 -5.88 -6.73 -8.68
N ILE A 25 -6.67 -7.75 -8.98
CA ILE A 25 -6.29 -8.85 -9.90
C ILE A 25 -6.04 -8.32 -11.31
N TYR A 26 -6.83 -7.32 -11.73
CA TYR A 26 -6.75 -6.76 -13.07
C TYR A 26 -5.97 -5.45 -13.08
N ALA A 27 -5.00 -5.34 -14.00
CA ALA A 27 -4.50 -4.05 -14.41
C ALA A 27 -5.49 -3.50 -15.45
N CYS A 28 -6.35 -2.58 -15.04
CA CYS A 28 -7.43 -2.08 -15.90
C CYS A 28 -7.61 -0.57 -15.76
N ARG A 29 -8.28 0.01 -16.76
CA ARG A 29 -8.67 1.43 -16.77
C ARG A 29 -10.07 1.57 -17.34
N ALA A 30 -10.89 2.40 -16.70
CA ALA A 30 -12.16 2.82 -17.28
C ALA A 30 -11.90 3.65 -18.55
N ILE A 31 -12.52 3.28 -19.66
CA ILE A 31 -12.42 3.95 -20.97
C ILE A 31 -13.74 4.59 -21.39
N GLY A 32 -14.78 4.44 -20.56
CA GLY A 32 -16.11 5.01 -20.72
C GLY A 32 -17.00 4.65 -19.55
N PRO A 33 -18.23 5.19 -19.49
CA PRO A 33 -19.14 4.96 -18.36
C PRO A 33 -19.47 3.50 -18.09
N GLN A 34 -19.42 2.66 -19.12
CA GLN A 34 -19.78 1.25 -19.07
C GLN A 34 -18.70 0.33 -19.63
N SER A 35 -17.47 0.84 -19.78
CA SER A 35 -16.39 0.12 -20.44
C SER A 35 -15.08 0.24 -19.68
N ALA A 36 -14.42 -0.88 -19.47
CA ALA A 36 -13.07 -0.95 -18.91
C ALA A 36 -12.16 -1.75 -19.84
N LYS A 37 -10.95 -1.25 -20.06
CA LYS A 37 -9.89 -1.97 -20.76
C LYS A 37 -9.04 -2.70 -19.73
N ILE A 38 -8.93 -4.01 -19.88
CA ILE A 38 -8.01 -4.86 -19.12
C ILE A 38 -6.70 -4.96 -19.91
N PHE A 39 -5.59 -4.53 -19.31
CA PHE A 39 -4.25 -4.58 -19.90
C PHE A 39 -3.55 -5.90 -19.55
N SER A 40 -3.75 -6.37 -18.32
CA SER A 40 -3.24 -7.67 -17.88
C SER A 40 -4.06 -8.21 -16.71
N VAL A 41 -3.98 -9.52 -16.53
CA VAL A 41 -4.47 -10.24 -15.36
C VAL A 41 -3.24 -10.72 -14.60
N LYS A 42 -3.17 -10.45 -13.31
CA LYS A 42 -2.05 -10.91 -12.47
C LYS A 42 -2.15 -12.41 -12.23
N ASN A 43 -1.02 -13.10 -12.22
CA ASN A 43 -0.95 -14.52 -11.95
C ASN A 43 -1.20 -14.84 -10.47
N GLU A 44 -0.71 -13.96 -9.59
CA GLU A 44 -0.81 -14.11 -8.14
C GLU A 44 -1.10 -12.76 -7.48
N VAL A 45 -1.97 -12.76 -6.47
CA VAL A 45 -2.28 -11.61 -5.62
C VAL A 45 -2.39 -12.10 -4.19
N ALA A 46 -1.56 -11.58 -3.31
CA ALA A 46 -1.60 -11.93 -1.91
C ALA A 46 -2.90 -11.44 -1.25
N LEU A 47 -3.50 -12.29 -0.43
CA LEU A 47 -4.70 -12.00 0.35
C LEU A 47 -4.49 -12.44 1.79
N ALA A 48 -4.94 -11.63 2.74
CA ALA A 48 -4.98 -11.98 4.14
C ALA A 48 -6.32 -11.61 4.76
N ALA A 49 -6.74 -12.35 5.77
CA ALA A 49 -7.94 -12.07 6.56
C ALA A 49 -7.59 -11.62 7.99
N ILE A 50 -8.55 -11.04 8.67
CA ILE A 50 -8.56 -10.82 10.12
C ILE A 50 -9.76 -11.58 10.70
N PRO A 51 -9.52 -12.56 11.57
CA PRO A 51 -8.21 -13.11 11.96
C PRO A 51 -7.51 -13.86 10.81
N ALA A 52 -6.18 -13.89 10.83
CA ALA A 52 -5.37 -14.50 9.76
C ALA A 52 -5.62 -16.02 9.58
N THR A 53 -6.09 -16.69 10.63
CA THR A 53 -6.49 -18.11 10.58
C THR A 53 -7.61 -18.39 9.60
N ARG A 54 -8.38 -17.37 9.21
CA ARG A 54 -9.47 -17.47 8.21
C ARG A 54 -9.03 -17.18 6.77
N THR A 55 -7.75 -16.87 6.56
CA THR A 55 -7.24 -16.52 5.22
C THR A 55 -7.54 -17.63 4.20
N MET A 56 -7.26 -18.88 4.56
CA MET A 56 -7.52 -20.02 3.65
C MET A 56 -8.99 -20.22 3.36
N GLU A 57 -9.87 -20.06 4.35
CA GLU A 57 -11.33 -20.13 4.17
C GLU A 57 -11.81 -19.11 3.11
N VAL A 58 -11.32 -17.87 3.20
CA VAL A 58 -11.65 -16.81 2.23
C VAL A 58 -11.11 -17.13 0.83
N ILE A 59 -9.88 -17.64 0.73
CA ILE A 59 -9.28 -18.02 -0.54
C ILE A 59 -10.07 -19.16 -1.19
N GLU A 60 -10.44 -20.19 -0.42
CA GLU A 60 -11.24 -21.31 -0.92
C GLU A 60 -12.59 -20.85 -1.45
N LEU A 61 -13.29 -19.95 -0.72
CA LEU A 61 -14.54 -19.35 -1.17
C LEU A 61 -14.41 -18.57 -2.49
N LEU A 62 -13.27 -17.93 -2.71
CA LEU A 62 -13.03 -17.10 -3.90
C LEU A 62 -12.39 -17.88 -5.05
N SER A 63 -11.83 -19.06 -4.80
CA SER A 63 -10.95 -19.79 -5.73
C SER A 63 -11.61 -20.17 -7.06
N GLU A 64 -12.91 -20.44 -7.04
CA GLU A 64 -13.67 -20.78 -8.25
C GLU A 64 -13.76 -19.58 -9.22
N ALA A 65 -13.89 -18.35 -8.69
CA ALA A 65 -13.99 -17.13 -9.49
C ALA A 65 -12.64 -16.43 -9.68
N TYR A 66 -11.76 -16.51 -8.68
CA TYR A 66 -10.49 -15.77 -8.61
C TYR A 66 -9.34 -16.66 -8.09
N PRO A 67 -8.85 -17.59 -8.91
CA PRO A 67 -7.80 -18.54 -8.52
C PRO A 67 -6.43 -17.88 -8.29
N GLN A 68 -6.31 -16.59 -8.54
CA GLN A 68 -5.07 -15.82 -8.39
C GLN A 68 -4.72 -15.51 -6.92
N PHE A 69 -5.66 -15.66 -5.99
CA PHE A 69 -5.38 -15.32 -4.59
C PHE A 69 -4.47 -16.36 -3.94
N THR A 70 -3.40 -15.86 -3.33
CA THR A 70 -2.43 -16.63 -2.54
C THR A 70 -2.41 -16.12 -1.10
N PRO A 71 -2.16 -16.99 -0.10
CA PRO A 71 -2.23 -16.59 1.29
C PRO A 71 -1.04 -15.72 1.70
N ALA A 72 -1.33 -14.60 2.39
CA ALA A 72 -0.35 -13.84 3.16
C ALA A 72 -0.51 -14.11 4.66
N ASN A 73 0.55 -13.83 5.45
CA ASN A 73 0.56 -14.12 6.88
C ASN A 73 -0.31 -13.16 7.70
N SER A 74 -0.53 -11.96 7.21
CA SER A 74 -1.39 -10.95 7.84
C SER A 74 -1.74 -9.82 6.86
N VAL A 75 -2.72 -9.01 7.21
CA VAL A 75 -3.06 -7.79 6.46
C VAL A 75 -1.93 -6.75 6.47
N MET A 76 -0.97 -6.81 7.38
CA MET A 76 0.23 -5.96 7.31
C MET A 76 1.13 -6.35 6.15
N GLU A 77 1.18 -7.65 5.79
CA GLU A 77 1.93 -8.12 4.62
C GLU A 77 1.27 -7.65 3.32
N THR A 78 -0.05 -7.72 3.19
CA THR A 78 -0.77 -7.24 2.01
C THR A 78 -0.66 -5.72 1.87
N SER A 79 -0.87 -4.97 2.95
CA SER A 79 -0.80 -3.51 2.97
C SER A 79 0.60 -2.99 2.63
N LEU A 80 1.65 -3.52 3.26
CA LEU A 80 3.03 -3.08 3.05
C LEU A 80 3.62 -3.53 1.71
N ASN A 81 3.03 -4.50 1.02
CA ASN A 81 3.38 -4.90 -0.35
C ASN A 81 2.46 -4.27 -1.42
N ASN A 82 1.66 -3.27 -1.08
CA ASN A 82 0.94 -2.47 -2.07
C ASN A 82 1.85 -1.37 -2.64
N PHE A 83 2.33 -1.60 -3.86
CA PHE A 83 3.27 -0.70 -4.53
C PHE A 83 2.64 0.59 -5.10
N GLY A 84 1.32 0.76 -5.02
CA GLY A 84 0.64 2.01 -5.36
C GLY A 84 1.23 3.21 -4.61
N ALA A 85 1.57 3.03 -3.34
CA ALA A 85 2.24 4.03 -2.51
C ALA A 85 3.54 4.58 -3.15
N ILE A 86 4.29 3.73 -3.85
CA ILE A 86 5.56 4.09 -4.46
C ILE A 86 5.36 4.69 -5.85
N PHE A 87 4.50 4.07 -6.67
CA PHE A 87 4.41 4.40 -8.09
C PHE A 87 3.44 5.54 -8.44
N HIS A 88 2.58 5.97 -7.51
CA HIS A 88 1.51 6.92 -7.84
C HIS A 88 1.72 8.34 -7.28
N PRO A 89 1.85 8.60 -5.97
CA PRO A 89 1.86 9.96 -5.44
C PRO A 89 3.03 10.80 -5.95
N ALA A 90 4.26 10.31 -5.77
CA ALA A 90 5.45 11.07 -6.09
C ALA A 90 5.55 11.44 -7.59
N PRO A 91 5.38 10.51 -8.55
CA PRO A 91 5.41 10.89 -9.96
C PRO A 91 4.30 11.85 -10.35
N THR A 92 3.09 11.71 -9.75
CA THR A 92 1.97 12.63 -10.03
C THR A 92 2.28 14.05 -9.56
N LEU A 93 2.78 14.19 -8.33
CA LEU A 93 3.09 15.50 -7.74
C LEU A 93 4.28 16.17 -8.44
N LEU A 94 5.32 15.41 -8.77
CA LEU A 94 6.51 15.93 -9.44
C LEU A 94 6.29 16.26 -10.92
N ASN A 95 5.19 15.80 -11.53
CA ASN A 95 4.73 16.16 -12.87
C ASN A 95 3.47 17.06 -12.85
N SER A 96 3.14 17.65 -11.72
CA SER A 96 1.91 18.45 -11.57
C SER A 96 1.75 19.53 -12.65
N GLY A 97 2.83 20.25 -12.98
CA GLY A 97 2.80 21.28 -14.01
C GLY A 97 2.49 20.77 -15.43
N HIS A 98 2.95 19.55 -15.77
CA HIS A 98 2.63 18.89 -17.05
C HIS A 98 1.18 18.42 -17.08
N ILE A 99 0.71 17.85 -15.96
CA ILE A 99 -0.66 17.33 -15.80
C ILE A 99 -1.67 18.46 -15.89
N GLU A 100 -1.48 19.56 -15.16
CA GLU A 100 -2.39 20.70 -15.13
C GLU A 100 -2.44 21.47 -16.44
N ARG A 101 -1.36 21.47 -17.24
CA ARG A 101 -1.35 22.01 -18.60
C ARG A 101 -2.07 21.11 -19.62
N GLY A 102 -2.56 19.94 -19.19
CA GLY A 102 -3.24 18.99 -20.06
C GLY A 102 -2.32 18.29 -21.06
N GLN A 103 -1.01 18.25 -20.78
CA GLN A 103 -0.06 17.55 -21.64
C GLN A 103 -0.29 16.07 -21.56
N THR A 104 -0.38 15.40 -22.72
CA THR A 104 -0.45 13.95 -22.80
C THR A 104 0.96 13.39 -22.85
N PHE A 105 1.31 12.56 -21.87
CA PHE A 105 2.58 11.87 -21.82
C PHE A 105 2.40 10.47 -21.20
N GLU A 106 3.33 9.57 -21.48
CA GLU A 106 3.35 8.24 -20.87
C GLU A 106 3.79 8.33 -19.41
N TYR A 107 2.86 8.04 -18.50
CA TYR A 107 3.01 8.28 -17.06
C TYR A 107 4.29 7.68 -16.47
N TYR A 108 4.56 6.42 -16.79
CA TYR A 108 5.73 5.71 -16.26
C TYR A 108 6.99 5.91 -17.12
N ILE A 109 6.84 5.95 -18.45
CA ILE A 109 7.99 5.98 -19.35
C ILE A 109 8.55 7.40 -19.47
N GLU A 110 7.70 8.40 -19.69
CA GLU A 110 8.11 9.81 -19.84
C GLU A 110 8.06 10.55 -18.49
N GLY A 111 7.07 10.22 -17.63
CA GLY A 111 6.86 10.90 -16.36
C GLY A 111 7.83 10.48 -15.25
N ILE A 112 8.50 9.33 -15.34
CA ILE A 112 9.51 8.91 -14.37
C ILE A 112 10.89 9.08 -15.01
N THR A 113 11.58 10.13 -14.58
CA THR A 113 12.97 10.44 -14.94
C THR A 113 13.95 9.76 -13.97
N PRO A 114 15.27 9.73 -14.24
CA PRO A 114 16.25 9.17 -13.29
C PRO A 114 16.14 9.77 -11.88
N SER A 115 15.93 11.09 -11.75
CA SER A 115 15.79 11.76 -10.45
C SER A 115 14.51 11.37 -9.73
N ILE A 116 13.40 11.20 -10.45
CA ILE A 116 12.14 10.69 -9.88
C ILE A 116 12.33 9.23 -9.48
N GLY A 117 13.00 8.42 -10.28
CA GLY A 117 13.36 7.05 -9.94
C GLY A 117 14.13 6.94 -8.62
N GLN A 118 15.11 7.83 -8.38
CA GLN A 118 15.83 7.92 -7.10
C GLN A 118 14.90 8.25 -5.94
N MET A 119 13.92 9.16 -6.13
CA MET A 119 12.92 9.46 -5.10
C MET A 119 12.08 8.21 -4.80
N LEU A 120 11.65 7.47 -5.81
CA LEU A 120 10.88 6.22 -5.61
C LEU A 120 11.68 5.17 -4.85
N GLU A 121 12.99 5.04 -5.10
CA GLU A 121 13.88 4.14 -4.34
C GLU A 121 13.98 4.55 -2.87
N LYS A 122 13.98 5.86 -2.55
CA LYS A 122 13.96 6.34 -1.16
C LYS A 122 12.64 5.99 -0.48
N LEU A 123 11.50 6.25 -1.12
CA LEU A 123 10.19 5.90 -0.61
C LEU A 123 10.08 4.38 -0.34
N ASP A 124 10.57 3.57 -1.29
CA ASP A 124 10.55 2.11 -1.18
C ASP A 124 11.46 1.61 -0.05
N SER A 125 12.65 2.21 0.10
CA SER A 125 13.55 1.91 1.21
C SER A 125 12.91 2.19 2.57
N GLU A 126 12.24 3.32 2.74
CA GLU A 126 11.55 3.68 3.99
C GLU A 126 10.40 2.71 4.28
N ARG A 127 9.58 2.37 3.27
CA ARG A 127 8.53 1.34 3.39
C ARG A 127 9.11 0.00 3.85
N MET A 128 10.24 -0.41 3.26
CA MET A 128 10.91 -1.67 3.62
C MET A 128 11.48 -1.64 5.05
N HIS A 129 12.00 -0.50 5.53
CA HIS A 129 12.46 -0.36 6.90
C HIS A 129 11.31 -0.52 7.90
N VAL A 130 10.14 0.06 7.63
CA VAL A 130 8.94 -0.13 8.46
C VAL A 130 8.50 -1.60 8.47
N ALA A 131 8.48 -2.25 7.30
CA ALA A 131 8.14 -3.66 7.19
C ALA A 131 9.12 -4.55 7.96
N MET A 132 10.42 -4.25 7.89
CA MET A 132 11.47 -4.98 8.62
C MET A 132 11.30 -4.84 10.14
N ALA A 133 11.02 -3.63 10.63
CA ALA A 133 10.77 -3.38 12.06
C ALA A 133 9.55 -4.14 12.59
N LEU A 134 8.54 -4.31 11.75
CA LEU A 134 7.35 -5.12 12.05
C LEU A 134 7.59 -6.63 11.87
N GLY A 135 8.74 -7.07 11.32
CA GLY A 135 8.97 -8.46 10.97
C GLY A 135 8.09 -8.97 9.80
N VAL A 136 7.61 -8.05 8.96
CA VAL A 136 6.75 -8.36 7.80
C VAL A 136 7.61 -8.73 6.60
N LYS A 137 7.28 -9.82 5.93
CA LYS A 137 7.91 -10.21 4.67
C LYS A 137 7.54 -9.21 3.57
N THR A 138 8.55 -8.59 2.97
CA THR A 138 8.38 -7.67 1.85
C THR A 138 9.53 -7.79 0.85
N ILE A 139 9.29 -7.32 -0.36
CA ILE A 139 10.30 -7.20 -1.43
C ILE A 139 10.38 -5.74 -1.89
N SER A 140 11.49 -5.37 -2.51
CA SER A 140 11.62 -4.03 -3.09
C SER A 140 10.72 -3.87 -4.31
N ALA A 141 10.33 -2.63 -4.61
CA ALA A 141 9.56 -2.29 -5.80
C ALA A 141 10.25 -2.76 -7.08
N ARG A 142 11.59 -2.67 -7.14
CA ARG A 142 12.40 -3.18 -8.25
C ARG A 142 12.27 -4.69 -8.39
N LYS A 143 12.36 -5.44 -7.28
CA LYS A 143 12.22 -6.89 -7.29
C LYS A 143 10.80 -7.32 -7.68
N TRP A 144 9.80 -6.58 -7.21
CA TRP A 144 8.41 -6.80 -7.60
C TRP A 144 8.18 -6.62 -9.10
N LEU A 145 8.80 -5.60 -9.73
CA LEU A 145 8.74 -5.43 -11.19
C LEU A 145 9.37 -6.60 -11.94
N GLU A 146 10.51 -7.10 -11.44
CA GLU A 146 11.15 -8.30 -12.02
C GLU A 146 10.25 -9.53 -11.93
N GLU A 147 9.68 -9.81 -10.75
CA GLU A 147 8.83 -10.99 -10.52
C GLU A 147 7.48 -10.92 -11.24
N SER A 148 6.83 -9.73 -11.21
CA SER A 148 5.48 -9.57 -11.76
C SER A 148 5.45 -9.36 -13.28
N TYR A 149 6.52 -8.78 -13.85
CA TYR A 149 6.53 -8.36 -15.26
C TYR A 149 7.78 -8.81 -16.02
N GLY A 150 8.76 -9.44 -15.36
CA GLY A 150 10.06 -9.76 -15.96
C GLY A 150 10.92 -8.52 -16.26
N ALA A 151 10.53 -7.36 -15.74
CA ALA A 151 11.18 -6.07 -16.01
C ALA A 151 12.41 -5.90 -15.11
N LYS A 152 13.61 -6.04 -15.70
CA LYS A 152 14.90 -5.97 -15.01
C LYS A 152 15.58 -4.62 -15.22
N GLY A 153 16.39 -4.22 -14.25
CA GLY A 153 17.26 -3.04 -14.28
C GLY A 153 18.14 -3.02 -13.04
N ASP A 154 19.26 -2.32 -13.10
CA ASP A 154 20.15 -2.11 -11.95
C ASP A 154 19.55 -1.11 -10.96
N THR A 155 18.72 -0.18 -11.48
CA THR A 155 17.95 0.80 -10.72
C THR A 155 16.44 0.56 -10.90
N LEU A 156 15.63 1.14 -9.99
CA LEU A 156 14.18 1.12 -10.14
C LEU A 156 13.73 1.87 -11.41
N TYR A 157 14.42 2.96 -11.74
CA TYR A 157 14.19 3.70 -12.99
C TYR A 157 14.35 2.78 -14.21
N GLU A 158 15.46 2.06 -14.33
CA GLU A 158 15.70 1.15 -15.46
C GLU A 158 14.68 0.01 -15.52
N ALA A 159 14.33 -0.58 -14.37
CA ALA A 159 13.29 -1.60 -14.32
C ALA A 159 11.93 -1.07 -14.82
N ILE A 160 11.58 0.18 -14.47
CA ILE A 160 10.37 0.85 -14.97
C ILE A 160 10.43 1.05 -16.49
N GLN A 161 11.57 1.57 -17.02
CA GLN A 161 11.74 1.81 -18.45
C GLN A 161 11.68 0.50 -19.27
N ASN A 162 12.15 -0.60 -18.68
CA ASN A 162 12.15 -1.92 -19.31
C ASN A 162 10.80 -2.65 -19.19
N ASN A 163 9.83 -2.09 -18.48
CA ASN A 163 8.51 -2.70 -18.32
C ASN A 163 7.60 -2.40 -19.51
N SER A 164 7.46 -3.36 -20.42
CA SER A 164 6.59 -3.21 -21.60
C SER A 164 5.12 -3.00 -21.28
N ALA A 165 4.65 -3.46 -20.11
CA ALA A 165 3.27 -3.26 -19.66
C ALA A 165 2.95 -1.81 -19.29
N TYR A 166 3.96 -0.96 -19.12
CA TYR A 166 3.79 0.45 -18.80
C TYR A 166 3.70 1.36 -20.03
N LYS A 167 4.03 0.85 -21.22
CA LYS A 167 3.94 1.59 -22.49
C LYS A 167 2.49 1.94 -22.81
N GLY A 168 2.25 3.16 -23.26
CA GLY A 168 0.92 3.65 -23.61
C GLY A 168 0.03 4.00 -22.41
N LEU A 169 0.50 3.85 -21.15
CA LEU A 169 -0.24 4.28 -19.97
C LEU A 169 -0.04 5.79 -19.78
N THR A 170 -1.02 6.57 -20.20
CA THR A 170 -0.96 8.04 -20.11
C THR A 170 -1.19 8.56 -18.69
N ALA A 171 -0.63 9.72 -18.40
CA ALA A 171 -0.84 10.45 -17.15
C ALA A 171 -2.33 10.78 -16.89
N PRO A 172 -2.73 10.98 -15.62
CA PRO A 172 -4.06 11.47 -15.29
C PRO A 172 -4.29 12.87 -15.89
N LYS A 173 -5.55 13.21 -16.15
CA LYS A 173 -5.93 14.51 -16.75
C LYS A 173 -5.99 15.66 -15.76
N GLY A 174 -5.66 15.43 -14.49
CA GLY A 174 -5.68 16.44 -13.44
C GLY A 174 -5.20 15.83 -12.12
N LEU A 175 -4.96 16.71 -11.13
CA LEU A 175 -4.47 16.32 -9.82
C LEU A 175 -5.55 15.71 -8.92
N ASN A 176 -6.83 15.93 -9.22
CA ASN A 176 -7.95 15.24 -8.55
C ASN A 176 -8.02 13.79 -9.08
N THR A 177 -7.11 12.97 -8.65
CA THR A 177 -6.93 11.59 -9.07
C THR A 177 -6.72 10.68 -7.87
N ARG A 178 -7.12 9.40 -8.00
CA ARG A 178 -6.86 8.39 -6.97
C ARG A 178 -5.37 8.26 -6.61
N TYR A 179 -4.46 8.57 -7.52
CA TYR A 179 -3.01 8.57 -7.30
C TYR A 179 -2.57 9.51 -6.16
N ILE A 180 -3.37 10.53 -5.86
CA ILE A 180 -3.18 11.43 -4.71
C ILE A 180 -4.22 11.13 -3.63
N TYR A 181 -5.51 11.19 -3.96
CA TYR A 181 -6.61 11.17 -2.98
C TYR A 181 -6.88 9.79 -2.37
N GLU A 182 -6.32 8.73 -2.93
CA GLU A 182 -6.35 7.36 -2.36
C GLU A 182 -4.98 6.98 -1.81
N ASP A 183 -3.92 7.04 -2.65
CA ASP A 183 -2.61 6.50 -2.26
C ASP A 183 -1.91 7.33 -1.17
N VAL A 184 -2.09 8.66 -1.10
CA VAL A 184 -1.52 9.46 -0.01
C VAL A 184 -2.17 9.12 1.32
N PRO A 185 -3.51 9.28 1.51
CA PRO A 185 -4.14 9.05 2.82
C PRO A 185 -4.23 7.58 3.21
N CYS A 186 -4.30 6.65 2.26
CA CYS A 186 -4.54 5.24 2.53
C CYS A 186 -3.29 4.35 2.43
N SER A 187 -2.15 4.90 1.93
CA SER A 187 -0.92 4.14 1.80
C SER A 187 0.28 4.87 2.42
N LEU A 188 0.61 6.10 2.02
CA LEU A 188 1.76 6.82 2.58
C LEU A 188 1.53 7.24 4.04
N VAL A 189 0.37 7.80 4.36
CA VAL A 189 0.04 8.22 5.73
C VAL A 189 0.10 7.06 6.72
N PRO A 190 -0.51 5.87 6.49
CA PRO A 190 -0.38 4.76 7.43
C PRO A 190 1.07 4.28 7.58
N ILE A 191 1.89 4.24 6.52
CA ILE A 191 3.31 3.87 6.63
C ILE A 191 4.05 4.88 7.51
N ALA A 192 3.89 6.19 7.28
CA ALA A 192 4.52 7.24 8.08
C ALA A 192 4.03 7.21 9.54
N SER A 193 2.73 7.02 9.77
CA SER A 193 2.15 7.00 11.11
C SER A 193 2.60 5.78 11.92
N ILE A 194 2.73 4.60 11.30
CA ILE A 194 3.30 3.42 11.94
C ILE A 194 4.80 3.62 12.21
N ALA A 195 5.53 4.23 11.27
CA ALA A 195 6.94 4.55 11.45
C ALA A 195 7.16 5.47 12.65
N GLU A 196 6.38 6.55 12.78
CA GLU A 196 6.42 7.47 13.90
C GLU A 196 6.15 6.75 15.24
N GLU A 197 5.14 5.88 15.30
CA GLU A 197 4.80 5.08 16.49
C GLU A 197 5.97 4.16 16.91
N LEU A 198 6.74 3.66 15.94
CA LEU A 198 7.90 2.79 16.16
C LEU A 198 9.23 3.55 16.30
N GLY A 199 9.23 4.89 16.23
CA GLY A 199 10.43 5.71 16.29
C GLY A 199 11.33 5.60 15.05
N ILE A 200 10.75 5.35 13.88
CA ILE A 200 11.44 5.22 12.59
C ILE A 200 11.22 6.51 11.78
N GLU A 201 12.29 7.08 11.24
CA GLU A 201 12.20 8.24 10.37
C GLU A 201 11.82 7.85 8.93
N THR A 202 10.89 8.62 8.33
CA THR A 202 10.43 8.45 6.94
C THR A 202 10.48 9.78 6.18
N PRO A 203 11.65 10.44 6.06
CA PRO A 203 11.75 11.80 5.52
C PRO A 203 11.29 11.94 4.06
N ALA A 204 11.47 10.91 3.22
CA ALA A 204 11.00 10.96 1.84
C ALA A 204 9.46 10.82 1.77
N ILE A 205 8.88 9.88 2.53
CA ILE A 205 7.42 9.71 2.62
C ILE A 205 6.78 10.97 3.17
N ASP A 206 7.31 11.53 4.26
CA ASP A 206 6.82 12.77 4.87
C ASP A 206 6.88 13.96 3.91
N THR A 207 7.95 14.03 3.11
CA THR A 207 8.10 15.07 2.08
C THR A 207 6.99 14.98 1.04
N ILE A 208 6.67 13.78 0.55
CA ILE A 208 5.60 13.58 -0.44
C ILE A 208 4.22 13.89 0.16
N ILE A 209 3.94 13.48 1.40
CA ILE A 209 2.69 13.83 2.10
C ILE A 209 2.55 15.34 2.25
N ARG A 210 3.60 16.03 2.70
CA ARG A 210 3.61 17.51 2.84
C ARG A 210 3.45 18.21 1.50
N LEU A 211 4.12 17.73 0.46
CA LEU A 211 3.98 18.26 -0.90
C LEU A 211 2.55 18.10 -1.41
N ALA A 212 1.94 16.94 -1.19
CA ALA A 212 0.54 16.70 -1.53
C ALA A 212 -0.38 17.69 -0.82
N ASN A 213 -0.20 17.89 0.50
CA ASN A 213 -1.00 18.85 1.27
C ASN A 213 -0.88 20.28 0.71
N ILE A 214 0.33 20.73 0.36
CA ILE A 214 0.57 22.07 -0.16
C ILE A 214 -0.08 22.25 -1.54
N ILE A 215 0.11 21.29 -2.44
CA ILE A 215 -0.38 21.39 -3.82
C ILE A 215 -1.91 21.31 -3.88
N THR A 216 -2.53 20.46 -3.07
CA THR A 216 -3.98 20.23 -3.13
C THR A 216 -4.78 21.11 -2.18
N GLY A 217 -4.13 21.72 -1.18
CA GLY A 217 -4.81 22.43 -0.10
C GLY A 217 -5.49 21.52 0.92
N GLU A 218 -5.25 20.22 0.86
CA GLU A 218 -5.83 19.22 1.76
C GLU A 218 -4.92 18.92 2.95
N ASN A 219 -5.50 18.36 4.03
CA ASN A 219 -4.75 17.76 5.12
C ASN A 219 -4.88 16.25 5.05
N PHE A 220 -3.98 15.59 4.32
CA PHE A 220 -4.03 14.14 4.16
C PHE A 220 -3.63 13.37 5.43
N ILE A 221 -2.92 13.97 6.38
CA ILE A 221 -2.65 13.34 7.68
C ILE A 221 -3.95 13.19 8.46
N GLU A 222 -4.74 14.26 8.54
CA GLU A 222 -6.05 14.23 9.24
C GLU A 222 -7.05 13.29 8.55
N LYS A 223 -7.07 13.27 7.22
CA LYS A 223 -7.96 12.40 6.42
C LYS A 223 -7.49 10.95 6.37
N GLY A 224 -6.18 10.73 6.52
CA GLY A 224 -5.53 9.44 6.29
C GLY A 224 -5.74 8.42 7.42
N ARG A 225 -5.26 7.23 7.15
CA ARG A 225 -5.30 6.06 8.05
C ARG A 225 -4.15 6.11 9.04
N THR A 226 -4.25 6.92 10.07
CA THR A 226 -3.24 7.00 11.14
C THR A 226 -3.34 5.80 12.10
N VAL A 227 -2.32 5.61 12.94
CA VAL A 227 -2.32 4.54 13.95
C VAL A 227 -3.53 4.61 14.88
N GLU A 228 -4.05 5.82 15.16
CA GLU A 228 -5.29 6.01 15.92
C GLU A 228 -6.50 5.39 15.21
N LYS A 229 -6.67 5.70 13.93
CA LYS A 229 -7.79 5.17 13.13
C LYS A 229 -7.69 3.68 12.86
N LEU A 230 -6.46 3.16 12.84
CA LEU A 230 -6.19 1.74 12.66
C LEU A 230 -6.27 0.92 13.96
N GLY A 231 -6.44 1.58 15.11
CA GLY A 231 -6.46 0.94 16.43
C GLY A 231 -5.07 0.45 16.88
N LEU A 232 -4.00 1.07 16.36
CA LEU A 232 -2.61 0.66 16.59
C LEU A 232 -1.86 1.57 17.57
N LYS A 233 -2.47 2.66 18.03
CA LYS A 233 -1.83 3.64 18.90
C LYS A 233 -1.34 3.02 20.21
N GLY A 234 -0.09 3.31 20.59
CA GLY A 234 0.55 2.81 21.80
C GLY A 234 1.01 1.35 21.72
N LEU A 235 0.88 0.69 20.57
CA LEU A 235 1.31 -0.70 20.39
C LEU A 235 2.77 -0.79 19.93
N SER A 236 3.50 -1.75 20.51
CA SER A 236 4.80 -2.16 20.00
C SER A 236 4.67 -2.91 18.66
N ALA A 237 5.79 -3.06 17.93
CA ALA A 237 5.82 -3.81 16.67
C ALA A 237 5.22 -5.22 16.77
N SER A 238 5.56 -5.97 17.83
CA SER A 238 5.02 -7.31 18.07
C SER A 238 3.51 -7.30 18.34
N GLN A 239 3.01 -6.30 19.06
CA GLN A 239 1.59 -6.14 19.34
C GLN A 239 0.79 -5.75 18.10
N ILE A 240 1.36 -4.89 17.23
CA ILE A 240 0.76 -4.54 15.94
C ILE A 240 0.57 -5.80 15.08
N ILE A 241 1.59 -6.64 14.99
CA ILE A 241 1.51 -7.88 14.21
C ILE A 241 0.53 -8.87 14.83
N GLU A 242 0.55 -9.05 16.15
CA GLU A 242 -0.39 -9.92 16.83
C GLU A 242 -1.85 -9.46 16.62
N PHE A 243 -2.10 -8.16 16.73
CA PHE A 243 -3.43 -7.60 16.45
C PHE A 243 -3.84 -7.80 14.99
N ALA A 244 -2.92 -7.56 14.03
CA ALA A 244 -3.20 -7.78 12.61
C ALA A 244 -3.45 -9.27 12.28
N GLN A 245 -2.92 -10.21 13.08
CA GLN A 245 -3.13 -11.63 12.90
C GLN A 245 -4.38 -12.17 13.60
N THR A 246 -4.66 -11.67 14.80
CA THR A 246 -5.73 -12.23 15.63
C THR A 246 -7.03 -11.42 15.58
N GLY A 247 -6.94 -10.11 15.31
CA GLY A 247 -8.04 -9.18 15.50
C GLY A 247 -8.34 -8.89 16.99
N ASP A 248 -7.54 -9.42 17.92
CA ASP A 248 -7.76 -9.30 19.36
C ASP A 248 -6.73 -8.36 20.00
N LEU A 249 -7.17 -7.15 20.29
CA LEU A 249 -6.34 -6.14 20.94
C LEU A 249 -5.99 -6.52 22.39
N VAL A 250 -6.88 -7.22 23.10
CA VAL A 250 -6.65 -7.64 24.48
C VAL A 250 -5.55 -8.71 24.52
N ALA A 251 -5.61 -9.69 23.62
CA ALA A 251 -4.54 -10.68 23.48
C ALA A 251 -3.19 -10.03 23.16
N ALA A 252 -3.18 -9.06 22.23
CA ALA A 252 -1.99 -8.32 21.83
C ALA A 252 -1.37 -7.49 22.98
N THR A 253 -2.18 -6.99 23.92
CA THR A 253 -1.69 -6.15 25.03
C THR A 253 -1.28 -6.94 26.27
N HIS A 254 -1.86 -8.13 26.53
CA HIS A 254 -1.64 -8.89 27.76
C HIS A 254 -0.40 -9.78 27.79
N ARG A 255 0.25 -10.10 26.64
CA ARG A 255 1.46 -10.97 26.64
C ARG A 255 2.71 -10.35 27.26
N ASN A 256 2.75 -9.04 27.48
CA ASN A 256 3.90 -8.37 28.10
C ASN A 256 3.90 -8.32 29.64
N VAL A 257 2.96 -8.97 30.31
CA VAL A 257 2.91 -9.00 31.79
C VAL A 257 3.57 -10.27 32.39
N GLY A 258 4.14 -11.11 31.58
CA GLY A 258 4.60 -12.44 32.00
C GLY A 258 6.09 -12.74 31.76
N VAL A 259 7.05 -11.83 32.06
CA VAL A 259 8.46 -12.20 32.38
C VAL A 259 9.10 -11.09 33.23
N VAL A 260 8.67 -10.96 34.47
CA VAL A 260 9.54 -10.51 35.56
C VAL A 260 9.23 -11.42 36.74
N ALA A 261 9.87 -12.53 36.81
CA ALA A 261 9.95 -13.31 38.03
C ALA A 261 11.29 -14.00 38.10
N LEU A 262 12.17 -13.46 39.01
CA LEU A 262 13.33 -14.02 39.67
C LEU A 262 14.62 -14.19 38.87
#